data_861e4e7c8d807f5b78ecfc09875f29c1
#
_entry.id   861e4e7c8d807f5b78ecfc09875f29c1
#
_cell.length_a   1.000
_cell.length_b   1.000
_cell.length_c   1.000
_cell.angle_alpha   90.00
_cell.angle_beta   90.00
_cell.angle_gamma   90.00
#
_symmetry.space_group_name_H-M   'P 1'
#
loop_
_entity.id
_entity.type
_entity.pdbx_description
1 polymer ?
#
loop_
_entity_poly.entity_id
_entity_poly.type
_entity_poly.pdbx_seq_one_letter_code
_entity_poly.pdbx_strand_id
1 'polypeptide(L)'
;MERRAETAVGEHVELEYQLTREDMRQALKARAKASGRARRMRGFALVGVAALVGGSAVPLAHGEAPDTGTWVIAGLVVVSLFVLQPWLLARQFHKIASRNGACHSRVDDCGVTVENAGGSSRLNWTAAPRYAETADTFVLLSGDDNASCLTVLPKRGVRTPEDVDAVRALLDRQIRRL
;
A
#
# COMPACT_ATOMS: atom_id res chain seq x y z
N MET A 1 9.61 -0.58 48.75
CA MET A 1 9.67 -1.88 48.07
C MET A 1 9.06 -1.70 46.69
N GLU A 2 9.87 -1.21 45.79
CA GLU A 2 9.48 -0.94 44.38
C GLU A 2 9.84 -2.19 43.57
N ARG A 3 8.82 -2.96 43.21
CA ARG A 3 8.98 -4.14 42.38
C ARG A 3 9.05 -3.62 40.92
N ARG A 4 10.30 -3.39 40.47
CA ARG A 4 10.60 -3.20 39.05
C ARG A 4 9.90 -4.31 38.26
N ALA A 5 8.92 -3.96 37.47
CA ALA A 5 8.36 -4.85 36.47
C ALA A 5 9.48 -5.15 35.45
N GLU A 6 10.07 -6.30 35.61
CA GLU A 6 11.02 -6.90 34.68
C GLU A 6 10.24 -7.19 33.41
N THR A 7 10.34 -6.26 32.47
CA THR A 7 9.75 -6.37 31.15
C THR A 7 10.40 -7.58 30.51
N ALA A 8 9.62 -8.63 30.31
CA ALA A 8 10.02 -9.77 29.51
C ALA A 8 10.54 -9.20 28.16
N VAL A 9 11.83 -9.42 27.90
CA VAL A 9 12.48 -9.07 26.64
C VAL A 9 11.95 -10.05 25.60
N GLY A 10 10.74 -9.81 25.10
CA GLY A 10 10.22 -10.49 23.93
C GLY A 10 11.12 -10.18 22.74
N GLU A 11 11.26 -11.13 21.85
CA GLU A 11 11.98 -10.98 20.59
C GLU A 11 11.46 -9.74 19.86
N HIS A 12 12.29 -8.74 19.66
CA HIS A 12 11.93 -7.51 18.95
C HIS A 12 13.02 -7.15 17.95
N VAL A 13 12.62 -6.61 16.83
CA VAL A 13 13.52 -6.13 15.78
C VAL A 13 13.33 -4.63 15.60
N GLU A 14 14.43 -3.90 15.62
CA GLU A 14 14.46 -2.46 15.40
C GLU A 14 14.87 -2.15 13.97
N LEU A 15 14.18 -1.20 13.35
CA LEU A 15 14.46 -0.70 12.02
C LEU A 15 14.63 0.82 12.08
N GLU A 16 15.67 1.31 11.43
CA GLU A 16 15.89 2.74 11.23
C GLU A 16 15.98 3.05 9.74
N TYR A 17 15.09 3.91 9.26
CA TYR A 17 15.00 4.18 7.84
C TYR A 17 14.37 5.55 7.53
N GLN A 18 14.57 6.01 6.30
CA GLN A 18 13.78 7.07 5.70
C GLN A 18 12.97 6.49 4.55
N LEU A 19 11.67 6.79 4.53
CA LEU A 19 10.80 6.35 3.45
C LEU A 19 11.15 7.06 2.14
N THR A 20 11.41 6.28 1.12
CA THR A 20 11.66 6.77 -0.24
C THR A 20 10.39 6.75 -1.09
N ARG A 21 10.43 7.42 -2.24
CA ARG A 21 9.34 7.35 -3.23
C ARG A 21 9.13 5.94 -3.76
N GLU A 22 10.22 5.18 -3.91
CA GLU A 22 10.13 3.82 -4.43
C GLU A 22 9.48 2.87 -3.42
N ASP A 23 9.80 2.99 -2.11
CA ASP A 23 9.13 2.22 -1.06
C ASP A 23 7.62 2.45 -1.10
N MET A 24 7.21 3.71 -1.19
CA MET A 24 5.81 4.08 -1.24
C MET A 24 5.13 3.56 -2.52
N ARG A 25 5.83 3.60 -3.65
CA ARG A 25 5.33 3.07 -4.92
C ARG A 25 5.13 1.55 -4.86
N GLN A 26 6.09 0.82 -4.28
CA GLN A 26 5.98 -0.62 -4.08
C GLN A 26 4.83 -0.95 -3.10
N ALA A 27 4.70 -0.21 -2.02
CA ALA A 27 3.62 -0.36 -1.05
C ALA A 27 2.25 -0.11 -1.67
N LEU A 28 2.09 0.93 -2.49
CA LEU A 28 0.84 1.21 -3.19
C LEU A 28 0.51 0.12 -4.24
N LYS A 29 1.50 -0.45 -4.91
CA LYS A 29 1.30 -1.60 -5.81
C LYS A 29 0.84 -2.84 -5.04
N ALA A 30 1.46 -3.14 -3.91
CA ALA A 30 1.08 -4.24 -3.04
C ALA A 30 -0.35 -4.06 -2.53
N ARG A 31 -0.69 -2.85 -2.04
CA ARG A 31 -2.05 -2.47 -1.64
C ARG A 31 -3.06 -2.67 -2.77
N ALA A 32 -2.74 -2.22 -3.98
CA ALA A 32 -3.64 -2.34 -5.13
C ALA A 32 -3.92 -3.80 -5.54
N LYS A 33 -2.97 -4.71 -5.28
CA LYS A 33 -3.18 -6.15 -5.46
C LYS A 33 -4.06 -6.74 -4.36
N ALA A 34 -3.86 -6.30 -3.12
CA ALA A 34 -4.59 -6.77 -1.94
C ALA A 34 -6.02 -6.24 -1.86
N SER A 35 -6.29 -5.05 -2.43
CA SER A 35 -7.59 -4.40 -2.36
C SER A 35 -8.60 -5.03 -3.33
N GLY A 36 -9.65 -5.66 -2.78
CA GLY A 36 -10.77 -6.20 -3.56
C GLY A 36 -11.54 -5.10 -4.30
N ARG A 37 -11.66 -3.91 -3.68
CA ARG A 37 -12.31 -2.75 -4.28
C ARG A 37 -11.55 -2.22 -5.49
N ALA A 38 -10.23 -2.12 -5.43
CA ALA A 38 -9.43 -1.71 -6.58
C ALA A 38 -9.57 -2.67 -7.75
N ARG A 39 -9.67 -3.98 -7.47
CA ARG A 39 -9.91 -5.01 -8.48
C ARG A 39 -11.29 -4.86 -9.12
N ARG A 40 -12.35 -4.67 -8.32
CA ARG A 40 -13.71 -4.43 -8.81
C ARG A 40 -13.79 -3.15 -9.63
N MET A 41 -13.21 -2.04 -9.16
CA MET A 41 -13.19 -0.78 -9.92
C MET A 41 -12.49 -0.91 -11.28
N ARG A 42 -11.36 -1.65 -11.34
CA ARG A 42 -10.70 -1.96 -12.63
C ARG A 42 -11.60 -2.79 -13.53
N GLY A 43 -12.31 -3.79 -12.98
CA GLY A 43 -13.30 -4.56 -13.72
C GLY A 43 -14.41 -3.68 -14.31
N PHE A 44 -15.00 -2.82 -13.50
CA PHE A 44 -16.03 -1.87 -13.97
C PHE A 44 -15.48 -0.88 -15.00
N ALA A 45 -14.26 -0.38 -14.84
CA ALA A 45 -13.63 0.49 -15.81
C ALA A 45 -13.43 -0.20 -17.17
N LEU A 46 -12.97 -1.47 -17.16
CA LEU A 46 -12.82 -2.27 -18.39
C LEU A 46 -14.16 -2.55 -19.06
N VAL A 47 -15.20 -2.89 -18.29
CA VAL A 47 -16.56 -3.07 -18.81
C VAL A 47 -17.08 -1.75 -19.40
N GLY A 48 -16.87 -0.62 -18.73
CA GLY A 48 -17.26 0.70 -19.24
C GLY A 48 -16.56 1.06 -20.56
N VAL A 49 -15.25 0.80 -20.66
CA VAL A 49 -14.49 1.00 -21.89
C VAL A 49 -15.00 0.06 -23.00
N ALA A 50 -15.24 -1.22 -22.71
CA ALA A 50 -15.76 -2.18 -23.65
C ALA A 50 -17.17 -1.78 -24.16
N ALA A 51 -18.04 -1.28 -23.27
CA ALA A 51 -19.36 -0.78 -23.64
C ALA A 51 -19.29 0.46 -24.55
N LEU A 52 -18.35 1.38 -24.27
CA LEU A 52 -18.12 2.56 -25.13
C LEU A 52 -17.61 2.16 -26.51
N VAL A 53 -16.65 1.23 -26.58
CA VAL A 53 -16.11 0.71 -27.83
C VAL A 53 -17.20 -0.07 -28.61
N GLY A 54 -17.96 -0.93 -27.94
CA GLY A 54 -19.06 -1.69 -28.52
C GLY A 54 -20.20 -0.80 -29.02
N GLY A 55 -20.56 0.23 -28.23
CA GLY A 55 -21.58 1.22 -28.61
C GLY A 55 -21.21 2.03 -29.84
N SER A 56 -19.93 2.31 -30.07
CA SER A 56 -19.46 3.01 -31.27
C SER A 56 -19.41 2.11 -32.51
N ALA A 57 -19.51 0.80 -32.38
CA ALA A 57 -19.59 -0.12 -33.51
C ALA A 57 -20.99 -0.11 -34.17
N VAL A 58 -22.06 0.28 -33.46
CA VAL A 58 -23.41 0.33 -33.97
C VAL A 58 -23.58 1.41 -35.05
N PRO A 59 -23.18 2.68 -34.85
CA PRO A 59 -23.22 3.70 -35.91
C PRO A 59 -22.39 3.31 -37.14
N LEU A 60 -21.19 2.70 -36.92
CA LEU A 60 -20.35 2.21 -38.01
C LEU A 60 -21.07 1.16 -38.88
N ALA A 61 -21.84 0.26 -38.28
CA ALA A 61 -22.62 -0.74 -39.00
C ALA A 61 -23.77 -0.11 -39.84
N HIS A 62 -24.20 1.10 -39.49
CA HIS A 62 -25.21 1.88 -40.22
C HIS A 62 -24.58 2.91 -41.18
N GLY A 63 -23.25 2.93 -41.36
CA GLY A 63 -22.55 3.86 -42.24
C GLY A 63 -22.41 5.28 -41.67
N GLU A 64 -22.69 5.48 -40.39
CA GLU A 64 -22.53 6.77 -39.73
C GLU A 64 -21.13 6.86 -39.07
N ALA A 65 -20.51 8.03 -39.19
CA ALA A 65 -19.23 8.25 -38.47
C ALA A 65 -19.45 8.32 -36.96
N PRO A 66 -18.65 7.62 -36.16
CA PRO A 66 -18.77 7.68 -34.70
C PRO A 66 -18.49 9.11 -34.22
N ASP A 67 -19.29 9.58 -33.27
CA ASP A 67 -19.13 10.90 -32.68
C ASP A 67 -17.77 11.05 -31.99
N THR A 68 -16.98 12.01 -32.47
CA THR A 68 -15.66 12.33 -31.98
C THR A 68 -15.69 12.65 -30.47
N GLY A 69 -16.77 13.24 -29.96
CA GLY A 69 -16.97 13.58 -28.55
C GLY A 69 -16.94 12.34 -27.65
N THR A 70 -17.58 11.26 -28.10
CA THR A 70 -17.60 9.99 -27.36
C THR A 70 -16.18 9.42 -27.14
N TRP A 71 -15.33 9.46 -28.18
CA TRP A 71 -13.94 8.99 -28.06
C TRP A 71 -13.07 9.87 -27.17
N VAL A 72 -13.28 11.19 -27.21
CA VAL A 72 -12.58 12.12 -26.31
C VAL A 72 -12.97 11.86 -24.86
N ILE A 73 -14.25 11.70 -24.56
CA ILE A 73 -14.73 11.40 -23.20
C ILE A 73 -14.17 10.06 -22.73
N ALA A 74 -14.21 9.01 -23.55
CA ALA A 74 -13.64 7.70 -23.20
C ALA A 74 -12.15 7.80 -22.89
N GLY A 75 -11.38 8.52 -23.70
CA GLY A 75 -9.95 8.76 -23.47
C GLY A 75 -9.69 9.50 -22.16
N LEU A 76 -10.45 10.56 -21.88
CA LEU A 76 -10.34 11.32 -20.63
C LEU A 76 -10.64 10.46 -19.39
N VAL A 77 -11.65 9.60 -19.44
CA VAL A 77 -11.97 8.67 -18.35
C VAL A 77 -10.84 7.68 -18.13
N VAL A 78 -10.30 7.09 -19.18
CA VAL A 78 -9.15 6.16 -19.09
C VAL A 78 -7.93 6.86 -18.48
N VAL A 79 -7.57 8.03 -18.99
CA VAL A 79 -6.43 8.82 -18.49
C VAL A 79 -6.65 9.18 -17.01
N SER A 80 -7.86 9.61 -16.63
CA SER A 80 -8.18 9.96 -15.25
C SER A 80 -8.02 8.77 -14.31
N LEU A 81 -8.53 7.61 -14.66
CA LEU A 81 -8.52 6.41 -13.82
C LEU A 81 -7.14 5.76 -13.71
N PHE A 82 -6.37 5.73 -14.79
CA PHE A 82 -5.11 4.98 -14.85
C PHE A 82 -3.86 5.82 -14.65
N VAL A 83 -3.92 7.12 -14.93
CA VAL A 83 -2.76 8.02 -14.85
C VAL A 83 -2.93 9.03 -13.73
N LEU A 84 -4.04 9.77 -13.71
CA LEU A 84 -4.20 10.91 -12.81
C LEU A 84 -4.37 10.48 -11.34
N GLN A 85 -5.19 9.48 -11.06
CA GLN A 85 -5.39 8.99 -9.68
C GLN A 85 -4.11 8.45 -9.03
N PRO A 86 -3.35 7.51 -9.63
CA PRO A 86 -2.12 7.03 -9.01
C PRO A 86 -1.05 8.11 -8.89
N TRP A 87 -1.00 9.06 -9.83
CA TRP A 87 -0.06 10.18 -9.78
C TRP A 87 -0.38 11.15 -8.64
N LEU A 88 -1.65 11.51 -8.44
CA LEU A 88 -2.09 12.39 -7.33
C LEU A 88 -1.83 11.74 -5.97
N LEU A 89 -2.13 10.45 -5.82
CA LEU A 89 -1.83 9.69 -4.61
C LEU A 89 -0.33 9.68 -4.30
N ALA A 90 0.51 9.37 -5.29
CA ALA A 90 1.96 9.36 -5.12
C ALA A 90 2.50 10.74 -4.69
N ARG A 91 1.94 11.82 -5.24
CA ARG A 91 2.35 13.19 -4.90
C ARG A 91 1.95 13.60 -3.48
N GLN A 92 0.77 13.19 -3.01
CA GLN A 92 0.31 13.46 -1.64
C GLN A 92 1.18 12.73 -0.61
N PHE A 93 1.47 11.45 -0.84
CA PHE A 93 2.31 10.64 0.05
C PHE A 93 3.75 11.13 0.13
N HIS A 94 4.30 11.65 -0.98
CA HIS A 94 5.64 12.22 -0.94
C HIS A 94 5.74 13.44 -0.02
N LYS A 95 4.72 14.28 0.02
CA LYS A 95 4.68 15.47 0.89
C LYS A 95 4.64 15.08 2.38
N ILE A 96 4.03 13.95 2.71
CA ILE A 96 3.96 13.42 4.08
C ILE A 96 5.29 12.75 4.46
N ALA A 97 5.85 11.91 3.59
CA ALA A 97 7.10 11.19 3.83
C ALA A 97 8.29 12.14 4.00
N SER A 98 8.35 13.23 3.23
CA SER A 98 9.44 14.22 3.34
C SER A 98 9.37 15.10 4.60
N ARG A 99 8.21 15.17 5.26
CA ARG A 99 8.02 15.93 6.50
C ARG A 99 8.40 15.15 7.76
N ASN A 100 8.35 13.83 7.71
CA ASN A 100 8.50 12.98 8.91
C ASN A 100 9.94 12.55 9.22
N GLY A 101 10.93 12.89 8.36
CA GLY A 101 12.35 12.60 8.63
C GLY A 101 12.69 11.12 8.74
N ALA A 102 13.64 10.80 9.61
CA ALA A 102 13.98 9.42 9.96
C ALA A 102 12.86 8.78 10.75
N CYS A 103 12.55 7.53 10.43
CA CYS A 103 11.58 6.71 11.13
C CYS A 103 12.32 5.61 11.90
N HIS A 104 12.00 5.46 13.18
CA HIS A 104 12.40 4.33 13.99
C HIS A 104 11.19 3.42 14.15
N SER A 105 11.33 2.17 13.76
CA SER A 105 10.26 1.19 13.93
C SER A 105 10.73 0.03 14.77
N ARG A 106 9.88 -0.40 15.70
CA ARG A 106 10.08 -1.57 16.53
C ARG A 106 8.96 -2.56 16.23
N VAL A 107 9.35 -3.76 15.84
CA VAL A 107 8.46 -4.89 15.59
C VAL A 107 8.58 -5.86 16.74
N ASP A 108 7.48 -6.15 17.43
CA ASP A 108 7.40 -7.07 18.56
C ASP A 108 6.18 -7.99 18.48
N ASP A 109 6.01 -8.89 19.42
CA ASP A 109 4.89 -9.84 19.46
C ASP A 109 3.51 -9.18 19.58
N CYS A 110 3.44 -7.91 19.97
CA CYS A 110 2.19 -7.16 20.14
C CYS A 110 1.83 -6.30 18.93
N GLY A 111 2.79 -6.02 18.04
CA GLY A 111 2.57 -5.15 16.89
C GLY A 111 3.82 -4.43 16.40
N VAL A 112 3.58 -3.34 15.70
CA VAL A 112 4.62 -2.45 15.19
C VAL A 112 4.45 -1.06 15.78
N THR A 113 5.49 -0.55 16.40
CA THR A 113 5.56 0.85 16.84
C THR A 113 6.44 1.61 15.86
N VAL A 114 5.95 2.72 15.34
CA VAL A 114 6.68 3.62 14.43
C VAL A 114 6.79 4.98 15.08
N GLU A 115 8.00 5.45 15.24
CA GLU A 115 8.34 6.78 15.78
C GLU A 115 9.01 7.62 14.71
N ASN A 116 8.60 8.85 14.59
CA ASN A 116 9.18 9.82 13.68
C ASN A 116 9.07 11.24 14.26
N ALA A 117 9.58 12.24 13.56
CA ALA A 117 9.51 13.63 14.01
C ALA A 117 8.08 14.17 14.23
N GLY A 118 7.06 13.52 13.66
CA GLY A 118 5.64 13.89 13.83
C GLY A 118 4.96 13.20 15.01
N GLY A 119 5.60 12.24 15.67
CA GLY A 119 5.06 11.50 16.82
C GLY A 119 5.30 10.00 16.76
N SER A 120 4.69 9.29 17.70
CA SER A 120 4.72 7.82 17.79
C SER A 120 3.35 7.25 17.45
N SER A 121 3.35 6.17 16.70
CA SER A 121 2.14 5.41 16.33
C SER A 121 2.37 3.93 16.58
N ARG A 122 1.44 3.26 17.24
CA ARG A 122 1.45 1.82 17.46
C ARG A 122 0.34 1.15 16.68
N LEU A 123 0.70 0.14 15.92
CA LEU A 123 -0.19 -0.69 15.13
C LEU A 123 -0.19 -2.11 15.68
N ASN A 124 -1.31 -2.55 16.24
CA ASN A 124 -1.49 -3.91 16.71
C ASN A 124 -1.77 -4.87 15.54
N TRP A 125 -1.44 -6.16 15.70
CA TRP A 125 -1.66 -7.18 14.67
C TRP A 125 -3.12 -7.33 14.26
N THR A 126 -4.06 -7.07 15.16
CA THR A 126 -5.51 -7.07 14.85
C THR A 126 -5.91 -5.97 13.87
N ALA A 127 -5.23 -4.83 13.89
CA ALA A 127 -5.49 -3.72 12.98
C ALA A 127 -4.84 -3.93 11.60
N ALA A 128 -3.76 -4.73 11.54
CA ALA A 128 -3.09 -5.11 10.29
C ALA A 128 -2.95 -6.63 10.20
N PRO A 129 -4.02 -7.37 9.94
CA PRO A 129 -4.02 -8.83 9.92
C PRO A 129 -3.36 -9.45 8.70
N ARG A 130 -2.86 -8.64 7.79
CA ARG A 130 -2.27 -9.08 6.51
C ARG A 130 -1.01 -8.29 6.20
N TYR A 131 -0.06 -8.94 5.56
CA TYR A 131 1.09 -8.24 4.98
C TYR A 131 1.42 -8.75 3.58
N ALA A 132 2.07 -7.91 2.80
CA ALA A 132 2.67 -8.27 1.52
C ALA A 132 4.17 -8.03 1.59
N GLU A 133 4.94 -8.97 1.09
CA GLU A 133 6.39 -8.82 0.95
C GLU A 133 6.72 -8.46 -0.50
N THR A 134 7.54 -7.42 -0.67
CA THR A 134 8.14 -7.03 -1.94
C THR A 134 9.63 -7.32 -1.94
N ALA A 135 10.33 -6.99 -3.02
CA ALA A 135 11.79 -7.13 -3.04
C ALA A 135 12.45 -6.37 -1.87
N ASP A 136 12.02 -5.13 -1.61
CA ASP A 136 12.72 -4.21 -0.72
C ASP A 136 11.92 -3.84 0.53
N THR A 137 10.64 -4.20 0.63
CA THR A 137 9.78 -3.77 1.74
C THR A 137 8.83 -4.85 2.23
N PHE A 138 8.49 -4.81 3.52
CA PHE A 138 7.30 -5.42 4.09
C PHE A 138 6.20 -4.35 4.16
N VAL A 139 5.01 -4.70 3.73
CA VAL A 139 3.85 -3.79 3.67
C VAL A 139 2.72 -4.38 4.49
N LEU A 140 2.46 -3.78 5.63
CA LEU A 140 1.35 -4.18 6.50
C LEU A 140 0.06 -3.52 6.02
N LEU A 141 -1.00 -4.30 5.98
CA LEU A 141 -2.28 -3.91 5.40
C LEU A 141 -3.41 -4.19 6.38
N SER A 142 -4.36 -3.26 6.47
CA SER A 142 -5.58 -3.45 7.26
C SER A 142 -6.46 -4.57 6.70
N GLY A 143 -7.35 -5.09 7.54
CA GLY A 143 -8.27 -6.15 7.18
C GLY A 143 -9.40 -5.74 6.25
N ASP A 144 -9.65 -4.44 6.09
CA ASP A 144 -10.72 -3.90 5.26
C ASP A 144 -10.48 -4.13 3.76
N ASP A 145 -11.56 -4.08 2.97
CA ASP A 145 -11.53 -4.29 1.50
C ASP A 145 -10.64 -3.26 0.76
N ASN A 146 -10.40 -2.11 1.36
CA ASN A 146 -9.58 -1.04 0.78
C ASN A 146 -8.11 -1.13 1.16
N ALA A 147 -7.75 -1.98 2.13
CA ALA A 147 -6.43 -1.99 2.75
C ALA A 147 -6.00 -0.55 3.14
N SER A 148 -6.87 0.13 3.90
CA SER A 148 -6.79 1.58 4.15
C SER A 148 -5.59 1.97 4.99
N CYS A 149 -5.23 1.15 5.98
CA CYS A 149 -4.03 1.33 6.79
C CYS A 149 -2.82 0.74 6.06
N LEU A 150 -1.78 1.52 5.94
CA LEU A 150 -0.56 1.13 5.24
C LEU A 150 0.65 1.49 6.11
N THR A 151 1.34 0.47 6.59
CA THR A 151 2.65 0.64 7.24
C THR A 151 3.71 -0.04 6.39
N VAL A 152 4.77 0.69 6.10
CA VAL A 152 5.86 0.25 5.22
C VAL A 152 7.13 0.10 6.03
N LEU A 153 7.70 -1.09 6.02
CA LEU A 153 8.95 -1.42 6.70
C LEU A 153 9.99 -1.80 5.64
N PRO A 154 10.88 -0.87 5.26
CA PRO A 154 11.94 -1.16 4.30
C PRO A 154 12.94 -2.15 4.86
N LYS A 155 13.29 -3.19 4.10
CA LYS A 155 14.26 -4.21 4.51
C LYS A 155 15.65 -3.65 4.79
N ARG A 156 16.00 -2.54 4.13
CA ARG A 156 17.27 -1.82 4.39
C ARG A 156 17.33 -1.12 5.74
N GLY A 157 16.21 -1.01 6.46
CA GLY A 157 16.14 -0.37 7.78
C GLY A 157 16.60 -1.26 8.92
N VAL A 158 16.77 -2.55 8.71
CA VAL A 158 17.33 -3.47 9.72
C VAL A 158 18.83 -3.30 9.84
N ARG A 159 19.38 -3.70 10.96
CA ARG A 159 20.83 -3.60 11.24
C ARG A 159 21.64 -4.66 10.52
N THR A 160 21.13 -5.89 10.47
CA THR A 160 21.79 -7.02 9.82
C THR A 160 20.87 -7.70 8.81
N PRO A 161 21.40 -8.39 7.79
CA PRO A 161 20.57 -9.15 6.85
C PRO A 161 19.72 -10.24 7.54
N GLU A 162 20.24 -10.83 8.63
CA GLU A 162 19.55 -11.85 9.43
C GLU A 162 18.30 -11.30 10.10
N ASP A 163 18.30 -10.00 10.45
CA ASP A 163 17.13 -9.33 11.02
C ASP A 163 15.95 -9.27 10.03
N VAL A 164 16.21 -9.29 8.71
CA VAL A 164 15.14 -9.39 7.69
C VAL A 164 14.38 -10.69 7.85
N ASP A 165 15.10 -11.80 8.08
CA ASP A 165 14.49 -13.12 8.25
C ASP A 165 13.77 -13.20 9.61
N ALA A 166 14.31 -12.57 10.65
CA ALA A 166 13.66 -12.45 11.95
C ALA A 166 12.34 -11.66 11.86
N VAL A 167 12.32 -10.50 11.17
CA VAL A 167 11.08 -9.76 10.91
C VAL A 167 10.09 -10.61 10.12
N ARG A 168 10.54 -11.31 9.07
CA ARG A 168 9.68 -12.18 8.28
C ARG A 168 9.06 -13.30 9.12
N ALA A 169 9.87 -13.99 9.93
CA ALA A 169 9.41 -15.06 10.82
C ALA A 169 8.37 -14.55 11.84
N LEU A 170 8.60 -13.35 12.39
CA LEU A 170 7.67 -12.71 13.32
C LEU A 170 6.34 -12.36 12.62
N LEU A 171 6.40 -11.78 11.41
CA LEU A 171 5.20 -11.45 10.64
C LEU A 171 4.42 -12.71 10.24
N ASP A 172 5.10 -13.77 9.75
CA ASP A 172 4.46 -15.03 9.34
C ASP A 172 3.78 -15.75 10.51
N ARG A 173 4.30 -15.56 11.74
CA ARG A 173 3.72 -16.11 12.97
C ARG A 173 2.46 -15.37 13.41
N GLN A 174 2.40 -14.06 13.20
CA GLN A 174 1.36 -13.18 13.75
C GLN A 174 0.24 -12.84 12.76
N ILE A 175 0.56 -12.71 11.47
CA ILE A 175 -0.37 -12.22 10.45
C ILE A 175 -0.23 -12.97 9.13
N ARG A 176 -1.27 -12.86 8.29
CA ARG A 176 -1.34 -13.59 7.01
C ARG A 176 -0.50 -12.91 5.93
N ARG A 177 0.39 -13.66 5.29
CA ARG A 177 1.07 -13.25 4.05
C ARG A 177 0.12 -13.35 2.84
N LEU A 178 0.19 -12.36 1.92
CA LEU A 178 -0.61 -12.27 0.69
C LEU A 178 0.15 -12.75 -0.56
#